data_fe7a2e5a9cf046c14d7fe25d699d2022
#
_entry.id   fe7a2e5a9cf046c14d7fe25d699d2022
#
_cell.length_a   1.000
_cell.length_b   1.000
_cell.length_c   1.000
_cell.angle_alpha   90.00
_cell.angle_beta   90.00
_cell.angle_gamma   90.00
#
_symmetry.space_group_name_H-M   'P 1'
#
loop_
_entity.id
_entity.type
_entity.pdbx_description
1 polymer ?
#
loop_
_entity_poly.entity_id
_entity_poly.type
_entity_poly.pdbx_seq_one_letter_code
_entity_poly.pdbx_strand_id
1 'polypeptide(L)'
;MYHLNIANKQMTNIDKIQFSEVGFRERQDLQEWIVSNPECLGEPLLIIQKEFNGFDNTSERLDLLALDKSGNLVIIENKTDSSGKDVVWQSVKYASYCSRLTDEKIINIFADYLRKYDSQNSDDYIASAKQKINEFLSDSTEDDIGLNPNETSQRIILVAAEFRQEVTSAVLWLMNFGINIRCIKCQLFKFNNDFFFDTQQIIPVPEVESFMIDIAEKKQEDIQIKNNKQSVLMSFWSQFIDATLSNAENLYANRTPSKDNWLGTKLGNGVGISVVITKESVKIRVEIKGNNKEDTLKIFDYLYQHKEEIESKFQYPVNWERCPETVYSFIIITNEAVGYSDKSEWRGANEFLIEESYKMQKILKSLLDKFVL
;
A
#
# COMPACT_ATOMS: atom_id res chain seq x y z
N MET A 1 -29.44 7.17 -26.40
CA MET A 1 -30.08 5.84 -26.58
C MET A 1 -31.05 5.92 -27.72
N TYR A 2 -31.30 4.84 -28.47
CA TYR A 2 -32.22 4.82 -29.60
C TYR A 2 -33.20 3.66 -29.46
N HIS A 3 -34.47 3.92 -29.72
CA HIS A 3 -35.50 2.90 -29.94
C HIS A 3 -35.45 2.42 -31.37
N LEU A 4 -35.32 1.10 -31.58
CA LEU A 4 -35.31 0.49 -32.93
C LEU A 4 -36.67 -0.08 -33.25
N ASN A 5 -37.34 0.45 -34.30
CA ASN A 5 -38.51 -0.17 -34.87
C ASN A 5 -38.07 -1.13 -36.00
N ILE A 6 -38.08 -2.43 -35.67
CA ILE A 6 -37.60 -3.47 -36.59
C ILE A 6 -38.47 -3.59 -37.85
N ALA A 7 -39.77 -3.38 -37.70
CA ALA A 7 -40.72 -3.56 -38.80
C ALA A 7 -40.51 -2.55 -39.95
N ASN A 8 -40.23 -1.31 -39.63
CA ASN A 8 -40.01 -0.24 -40.62
C ASN A 8 -38.56 0.23 -40.73
N LYS A 9 -37.63 -0.44 -40.01
CA LYS A 9 -36.18 -0.13 -39.99
C LYS A 9 -35.85 1.31 -39.60
N GLN A 10 -36.63 1.88 -38.68
CA GLN A 10 -36.44 3.25 -38.19
C GLN A 10 -35.81 3.26 -36.79
N MET A 11 -35.01 4.29 -36.53
CA MET A 11 -34.47 4.62 -35.21
C MET A 11 -35.11 5.92 -34.72
N THR A 12 -35.59 5.91 -33.48
CA THR A 12 -36.11 7.10 -32.81
C THR A 12 -35.23 7.40 -31.61
N ASN A 13 -34.79 8.65 -31.46
CA ASN A 13 -34.02 9.05 -30.29
C ASN A 13 -34.89 8.92 -29.03
N ILE A 14 -34.31 8.39 -27.96
CA ILE A 14 -34.92 8.37 -26.64
C ILE A 14 -34.29 9.52 -25.84
N ASP A 15 -35.13 10.43 -25.37
CA ASP A 15 -34.67 11.64 -24.69
C ASP A 15 -34.10 11.31 -23.31
N LYS A 16 -32.91 11.82 -23.06
CA LYS A 16 -32.33 11.84 -21.71
C LYS A 16 -33.04 12.91 -20.91
N ILE A 17 -33.47 12.56 -19.69
CA ILE A 17 -34.19 13.48 -18.80
C ILE A 17 -33.47 13.52 -17.44
N GLN A 18 -33.72 14.58 -16.67
CA GLN A 18 -33.23 14.69 -15.29
C GLN A 18 -34.22 14.05 -14.31
N PHE A 19 -33.70 13.51 -13.21
CA PHE A 19 -34.55 12.92 -12.17
C PHE A 19 -35.55 13.95 -11.60
N SER A 20 -35.07 15.19 -11.41
CA SER A 20 -35.88 16.31 -10.94
C SER A 20 -37.04 16.68 -11.86
N GLU A 21 -36.90 16.50 -13.18
CA GLU A 21 -37.95 16.83 -14.16
C GLU A 21 -39.21 15.96 -14.02
N VAL A 22 -39.00 14.74 -13.52
CA VAL A 22 -40.09 13.75 -13.32
C VAL A 22 -40.42 13.52 -11.85
N GLY A 23 -39.78 14.29 -10.96
CA GLY A 23 -40.05 14.24 -9.52
C GLY A 23 -39.47 13.02 -8.81
N PHE A 24 -38.52 12.29 -9.44
CA PHE A 24 -37.83 11.18 -8.80
C PHE A 24 -36.80 11.69 -7.78
N ARG A 25 -36.78 11.04 -6.64
CA ARG A 25 -36.00 11.44 -5.47
C ARG A 25 -34.91 10.42 -5.18
N GLU A 26 -33.84 10.89 -4.51
CA GLU A 26 -32.68 10.09 -4.16
C GLU A 26 -33.05 8.87 -3.31
N ARG A 27 -33.74 9.07 -2.19
CA ARG A 27 -34.07 8.01 -1.23
C ARG A 27 -35.26 7.17 -1.58
N GLN A 28 -36.30 7.78 -2.17
CA GLN A 28 -37.57 7.11 -2.43
C GLN A 28 -37.56 6.32 -3.73
N ASP A 29 -36.71 6.72 -4.68
CA ASP A 29 -36.69 6.15 -6.02
C ASP A 29 -35.32 5.54 -6.36
N LEU A 30 -34.28 6.34 -6.53
CA LEU A 30 -32.96 5.84 -6.96
C LEU A 30 -32.39 4.77 -6.01
N GLN A 31 -32.42 5.06 -4.70
CA GLN A 31 -31.93 4.13 -3.68
C GLN A 31 -32.74 2.82 -3.66
N GLU A 32 -34.08 2.90 -3.78
CA GLU A 32 -34.94 1.71 -3.80
C GLU A 32 -34.75 0.87 -5.08
N TRP A 33 -34.48 1.49 -6.22
CA TRP A 33 -34.14 0.75 -7.45
C TRP A 33 -32.83 0.00 -7.32
N ILE A 34 -31.80 0.62 -6.72
CA ILE A 34 -30.52 -0.03 -6.45
C ILE A 34 -30.71 -1.17 -5.44
N VAL A 35 -31.50 -0.97 -4.39
CA VAL A 35 -31.76 -2.02 -3.39
C VAL A 35 -32.45 -3.22 -4.00
N SER A 36 -33.43 -3.00 -4.90
CA SER A 36 -34.16 -4.08 -5.56
C SER A 36 -33.37 -4.77 -6.67
N ASN A 37 -32.40 -4.10 -7.26
CA ASN A 37 -31.55 -4.62 -8.34
C ASN A 37 -30.09 -4.16 -8.18
N PRO A 38 -29.36 -4.65 -7.18
CA PRO A 38 -27.98 -4.19 -6.91
C PRO A 38 -27.02 -4.44 -8.08
N GLU A 39 -27.32 -5.45 -8.90
CA GLU A 39 -26.53 -5.80 -10.09
C GLU A 39 -26.47 -4.66 -11.14
N CYS A 40 -27.36 -3.68 -11.05
CA CYS A 40 -27.27 -2.48 -11.88
C CYS A 40 -25.97 -1.70 -11.63
N LEU A 41 -25.26 -1.95 -10.53
CA LEU A 41 -23.96 -1.37 -10.23
C LEU A 41 -22.79 -2.14 -10.87
N GLY A 42 -23.08 -3.13 -11.74
CA GLY A 42 -22.10 -3.86 -12.52
C GLY A 42 -21.49 -5.08 -11.85
N GLU A 43 -21.93 -5.41 -10.63
CA GLU A 43 -21.47 -6.58 -9.88
C GLU A 43 -22.55 -7.08 -8.93
N PRO A 44 -22.53 -8.37 -8.52
CA PRO A 44 -23.45 -8.88 -7.50
C PRO A 44 -23.07 -8.28 -6.13
N LEU A 45 -24.06 -7.68 -5.47
CA LEU A 45 -23.94 -7.11 -4.14
C LEU A 45 -25.10 -7.57 -3.26
N LEU A 46 -24.84 -7.87 -1.98
CA LEU A 46 -25.85 -8.12 -0.98
C LEU A 46 -26.06 -6.85 -0.15
N ILE A 47 -27.17 -6.16 -0.33
CA ILE A 47 -27.52 -5.00 0.50
C ILE A 47 -27.84 -5.47 1.91
N ILE A 48 -27.10 -4.99 2.90
CA ILE A 48 -27.25 -5.37 4.31
C ILE A 48 -27.85 -4.26 5.16
N GLN A 49 -27.87 -3.02 4.71
CA GLN A 49 -28.55 -1.92 5.38
C GLN A 49 -28.83 -0.74 4.45
N LYS A 50 -29.91 0.01 4.71
CA LYS A 50 -30.25 1.31 4.15
C LYS A 50 -30.23 2.37 5.24
N GLU A 51 -29.79 3.59 4.91
CA GLU A 51 -29.78 4.72 5.85
C GLU A 51 -29.07 4.36 7.17
N PHE A 52 -27.90 3.72 7.06
CA PHE A 52 -27.16 3.24 8.23
C PHE A 52 -26.65 4.43 9.05
N ASN A 53 -27.05 4.50 10.30
CA ASN A 53 -26.71 5.53 11.28
C ASN A 53 -26.03 5.00 12.54
N GLY A 54 -25.55 3.76 12.51
CA GLY A 54 -24.89 3.10 13.65
C GLY A 54 -23.52 3.62 14.02
N PHE A 55 -23.19 4.86 13.63
CA PHE A 55 -21.92 5.51 13.95
C PHE A 55 -22.05 6.32 15.22
N ASP A 56 -21.27 5.98 16.24
CA ASP A 56 -21.28 6.67 17.52
C ASP A 56 -21.04 8.17 17.39
N ASN A 57 -21.85 8.97 18.05
CA ASN A 57 -21.74 10.43 18.13
C ASN A 57 -21.92 11.23 16.83
N THR A 58 -22.55 10.70 15.80
CA THR A 58 -22.90 11.44 14.59
C THR A 58 -24.37 11.30 14.22
N SER A 59 -24.95 12.34 13.61
CA SER A 59 -26.31 12.30 13.00
C SER A 59 -26.27 11.90 11.52
N GLU A 60 -25.09 11.51 11.02
CA GLU A 60 -24.87 11.17 9.62
C GLU A 60 -25.39 9.79 9.28
N ARG A 61 -25.75 9.61 8.03
CA ARG A 61 -26.31 8.37 7.51
C ARG A 61 -25.63 8.01 6.20
N LEU A 62 -25.17 6.77 6.13
CA LEU A 62 -24.72 6.15 4.91
C LEU A 62 -25.94 5.67 4.11
N ASP A 63 -26.02 5.99 2.83
CA ASP A 63 -27.18 5.66 2.00
C ASP A 63 -27.39 4.14 1.94
N LEU A 64 -26.39 3.37 1.47
CA LEU A 64 -26.45 1.91 1.41
C LEU A 64 -25.15 1.27 1.89
N LEU A 65 -25.27 0.21 2.68
CA LEU A 65 -24.18 -0.69 3.06
C LEU A 65 -24.43 -2.06 2.46
N ALA A 66 -23.42 -2.63 1.79
CA ALA A 66 -23.52 -3.93 1.14
C ALA A 66 -22.30 -4.82 1.44
N LEU A 67 -22.40 -6.09 1.07
CA LEU A 67 -21.28 -7.04 0.97
C LEU A 67 -21.04 -7.38 -0.50
N ASP A 68 -19.78 -7.52 -0.89
CA ASP A 68 -19.40 -8.13 -2.17
C ASP A 68 -19.16 -9.64 -2.03
N LYS A 69 -18.89 -10.34 -3.13
CA LYS A 69 -18.62 -11.79 -3.17
C LYS A 69 -17.36 -12.23 -2.41
N SER A 70 -16.48 -11.31 -2.06
CA SER A 70 -15.28 -11.56 -1.26
C SER A 70 -15.48 -11.25 0.23
N GLY A 71 -16.70 -10.93 0.66
CA GLY A 71 -17.01 -10.56 2.04
C GLY A 71 -16.60 -9.15 2.43
N ASN A 72 -16.15 -8.31 1.50
CA ASN A 72 -15.79 -6.93 1.80
C ASN A 72 -17.05 -6.07 1.97
N LEU A 73 -16.98 -5.10 2.88
CA LEU A 73 -18.01 -4.08 3.02
C LEU A 73 -17.92 -3.09 1.86
N VAL A 74 -19.07 -2.80 1.26
CA VAL A 74 -19.23 -1.84 0.17
C VAL A 74 -20.10 -0.67 0.64
N ILE A 75 -19.50 0.51 0.65
CA ILE A 75 -20.14 1.79 0.98
C ILE A 75 -20.69 2.38 -0.31
N ILE A 76 -22.00 2.61 -0.40
CA ILE A 76 -22.64 3.15 -1.61
C ILE A 76 -23.29 4.48 -1.27
N GLU A 77 -22.88 5.55 -1.94
CA GLU A 77 -23.44 6.89 -1.85
C GLU A 77 -24.12 7.27 -3.15
N ASN A 78 -25.37 7.70 -3.07
CA ASN A 78 -26.23 7.98 -4.22
C ASN A 78 -26.53 9.47 -4.35
N LYS A 79 -26.57 9.99 -5.59
CA LYS A 79 -27.00 11.35 -5.91
C LYS A 79 -27.83 11.36 -7.20
N THR A 80 -29.04 11.87 -7.15
CA THR A 80 -29.91 11.99 -8.34
C THR A 80 -29.42 13.03 -9.34
N ASP A 81 -28.68 14.03 -8.85
CA ASP A 81 -28.15 15.12 -9.66
C ASP A 81 -26.61 15.02 -9.78
N SER A 82 -25.92 16.16 -9.75
CA SER A 82 -24.48 16.15 -9.73
C SER A 82 -23.96 15.69 -8.37
N SER A 83 -22.86 14.94 -8.37
CA SER A 83 -22.15 14.56 -7.15
C SER A 83 -21.84 15.81 -6.29
N GLY A 84 -22.22 15.76 -5.02
CA GLY A 84 -21.91 16.82 -4.07
C GLY A 84 -20.41 17.03 -3.91
N LYS A 85 -19.95 18.23 -3.50
CA LYS A 85 -18.53 18.50 -3.27
C LYS A 85 -17.93 17.59 -2.19
N ASP A 86 -18.74 17.22 -1.21
CA ASP A 86 -18.29 16.49 -0.01
C ASP A 86 -18.49 14.97 -0.09
N VAL A 87 -19.02 14.44 -1.21
CA VAL A 87 -19.37 13.03 -1.35
C VAL A 87 -18.17 12.09 -1.15
N VAL A 88 -16.99 12.47 -1.66
CA VAL A 88 -15.76 11.67 -1.49
C VAL A 88 -15.34 11.64 -0.02
N TRP A 89 -15.31 12.81 0.63
CA TRP A 89 -14.95 12.88 2.04
C TRP A 89 -15.93 12.12 2.92
N GLN A 90 -17.20 12.22 2.64
CA GLN A 90 -18.27 11.54 3.34
C GLN A 90 -18.11 10.01 3.23
N SER A 91 -17.91 9.50 2.03
CA SER A 91 -17.75 8.06 1.79
C SER A 91 -16.45 7.49 2.37
N VAL A 92 -15.32 8.21 2.31
CA VAL A 92 -14.07 7.82 2.96
C VAL A 92 -14.24 7.75 4.48
N LYS A 93 -14.94 8.72 5.07
CA LYS A 93 -15.26 8.72 6.50
C LYS A 93 -16.11 7.50 6.89
N TYR A 94 -17.13 7.16 6.10
CA TYR A 94 -17.94 5.96 6.35
C TYR A 94 -17.14 4.67 6.18
N ALA A 95 -16.27 4.58 5.18
CA ALA A 95 -15.36 3.45 5.03
C ALA A 95 -14.46 3.27 6.27
N SER A 96 -13.94 4.38 6.81
CA SER A 96 -13.16 4.37 8.06
C SER A 96 -13.96 3.90 9.27
N TYR A 97 -15.25 4.24 9.37
CA TYR A 97 -16.10 3.74 10.46
C TYR A 97 -16.42 2.25 10.27
N CYS A 98 -16.72 1.85 9.05
CA CYS A 98 -17.03 0.46 8.70
C CYS A 98 -15.82 -0.47 8.84
N SER A 99 -14.57 0.02 8.75
CA SER A 99 -13.36 -0.80 8.90
C SER A 99 -13.25 -1.52 10.24
N ARG A 100 -13.96 -1.03 11.27
CA ARG A 100 -13.98 -1.59 12.63
C ARG A 100 -15.16 -2.53 12.90
N LEU A 101 -15.98 -2.79 11.89
CA LEU A 101 -17.10 -3.70 12.05
C LEU A 101 -16.60 -5.15 12.02
N THR A 102 -16.94 -5.89 13.08
CA THR A 102 -16.69 -7.33 13.20
C THR A 102 -17.81 -8.11 12.52
N ASP A 103 -17.56 -9.39 12.21
CA ASP A 103 -18.55 -10.31 11.62
C ASP A 103 -19.87 -10.30 12.41
N GLU A 104 -19.79 -10.37 13.74
CA GLU A 104 -20.97 -10.34 14.61
C GLU A 104 -21.76 -9.04 14.44
N LYS A 105 -21.09 -7.89 14.39
CA LYS A 105 -21.74 -6.59 14.16
C LYS A 105 -22.38 -6.52 12.78
N ILE A 106 -21.71 -7.01 11.74
CA ILE A 106 -22.24 -7.05 10.36
C ILE A 106 -23.50 -7.91 10.29
N ILE A 107 -23.47 -9.10 10.91
CA ILE A 107 -24.62 -9.99 10.98
C ILE A 107 -25.79 -9.32 11.71
N ASN A 108 -25.53 -8.64 12.83
CA ASN A 108 -26.58 -7.93 13.58
C ASN A 108 -27.17 -6.75 12.77
N ILE A 109 -26.34 -5.98 12.05
CA ILE A 109 -26.81 -4.93 11.14
C ILE A 109 -27.76 -5.51 10.09
N PHE A 110 -27.38 -6.63 9.48
CA PHE A 110 -28.23 -7.27 8.48
C PHE A 110 -29.50 -7.88 9.08
N ALA A 111 -29.44 -8.47 10.28
CA ALA A 111 -30.60 -8.96 10.98
C ALA A 111 -31.60 -7.84 11.29
N ASP A 112 -31.13 -6.65 11.70
CA ASP A 112 -31.98 -5.48 11.93
C ASP A 112 -32.60 -4.95 10.62
N TYR A 113 -31.84 -5.00 9.52
CA TYR A 113 -32.36 -4.66 8.20
C TYR A 113 -33.49 -5.64 7.79
N LEU A 114 -33.27 -6.94 7.92
CA LEU A 114 -34.29 -7.95 7.60
C LEU A 114 -35.54 -7.78 8.47
N ARG A 115 -35.37 -7.56 9.77
CA ARG A 115 -36.50 -7.31 10.68
C ARG A 115 -37.37 -6.13 10.24
N LYS A 116 -36.73 -5.10 9.65
CA LYS A 116 -37.43 -3.88 9.25
C LYS A 116 -38.08 -3.97 7.86
N TYR A 117 -37.44 -4.69 6.96
CA TYR A 117 -37.78 -4.62 5.53
C TYR A 117 -38.14 -5.96 4.89
N ASP A 118 -37.84 -7.11 5.55
CA ASP A 118 -38.22 -8.41 5.03
C ASP A 118 -39.72 -8.68 5.35
N SER A 119 -40.48 -9.00 4.31
CA SER A 119 -41.90 -9.37 4.43
C SER A 119 -42.11 -10.79 5.02
N GLN A 120 -41.05 -11.59 5.08
CA GLN A 120 -41.05 -12.91 5.67
C GLN A 120 -40.78 -12.78 7.18
N ASN A 121 -41.84 -12.91 8.01
CA ASN A 121 -41.64 -12.94 9.45
C ASN A 121 -40.79 -14.16 9.84
N SER A 122 -39.56 -13.91 10.24
CA SER A 122 -38.67 -14.92 10.77
C SER A 122 -38.70 -14.91 12.28
N ASP A 123 -38.69 -16.09 12.90
CA ASP A 123 -38.58 -16.23 14.36
C ASP A 123 -37.16 -15.87 14.87
N ASP A 124 -36.15 -16.02 13.98
CA ASP A 124 -34.74 -15.70 14.26
C ASP A 124 -34.09 -14.96 13.08
N TYR A 125 -34.05 -13.64 13.14
CA TYR A 125 -33.44 -12.81 12.13
C TYR A 125 -31.92 -12.92 12.08
N ILE A 126 -31.24 -13.30 13.16
CA ILE A 126 -29.78 -13.52 13.16
C ILE A 126 -29.45 -14.77 12.36
N ALA A 127 -30.18 -15.86 12.57
CA ALA A 127 -30.05 -17.09 11.81
C ALA A 127 -30.33 -16.83 10.31
N SER A 128 -31.41 -16.08 10.00
CA SER A 128 -31.76 -15.70 8.62
C SER A 128 -30.66 -14.84 7.95
N ALA A 129 -30.08 -13.88 8.68
CA ALA A 129 -28.99 -13.05 8.17
C ALA A 129 -27.75 -13.90 7.84
N LYS A 130 -27.34 -14.79 8.75
CA LYS A 130 -26.23 -15.73 8.52
C LYS A 130 -26.47 -16.60 7.30
N GLN A 131 -27.67 -17.17 7.19
CA GLN A 131 -28.01 -18.02 6.05
C GLN A 131 -27.91 -17.25 4.73
N LYS A 132 -28.52 -16.05 4.63
CA LYS A 132 -28.51 -15.23 3.42
C LYS A 132 -27.07 -14.78 3.05
N ILE A 133 -26.22 -14.44 4.03
CA ILE A 133 -24.81 -14.13 3.81
C ILE A 133 -24.09 -15.37 3.26
N ASN A 134 -24.23 -16.52 3.89
CA ASN A 134 -23.60 -17.75 3.44
C ASN A 134 -24.06 -18.15 2.04
N GLU A 135 -25.36 -18.07 1.74
CA GLU A 135 -25.90 -18.31 0.40
C GLU A 135 -25.31 -17.36 -0.64
N PHE A 136 -25.15 -16.08 -0.28
CA PHE A 136 -24.54 -15.10 -1.15
C PHE A 136 -23.04 -15.36 -1.38
N LEU A 137 -22.30 -15.81 -0.37
CA LEU A 137 -20.86 -16.08 -0.44
C LEU A 137 -20.53 -17.51 -0.91
N SER A 138 -21.50 -18.45 -0.92
CA SER A 138 -21.30 -19.90 -1.14
C SER A 138 -20.79 -20.28 -2.53
N ASP A 139 -20.71 -19.37 -3.47
CA ASP A 139 -19.98 -19.57 -4.73
C ASP A 139 -18.44 -19.48 -4.54
N SER A 140 -17.96 -19.11 -3.36
CA SER A 140 -16.54 -19.07 -3.02
C SER A 140 -16.14 -20.42 -2.38
N THR A 141 -15.02 -20.97 -2.85
CA THR A 141 -14.49 -22.29 -2.47
C THR A 141 -13.78 -22.32 -1.10
N GLU A 142 -13.84 -21.26 -0.32
CA GLU A 142 -13.19 -21.17 0.98
C GLU A 142 -14.21 -21.40 2.12
N ASP A 143 -13.95 -22.39 2.97
CA ASP A 143 -14.82 -22.81 4.07
C ASP A 143 -14.97 -21.78 5.22
N ASP A 144 -14.24 -20.67 5.19
CA ASP A 144 -14.23 -19.64 6.24
C ASP A 144 -13.94 -18.25 5.66
N ILE A 145 -14.94 -17.66 4.97
CA ILE A 145 -14.81 -16.28 4.49
C ILE A 145 -15.15 -15.36 5.65
N GLY A 146 -14.12 -14.81 6.27
CA GLY A 146 -14.29 -13.74 7.24
C GLY A 146 -14.90 -12.50 6.57
N LEU A 147 -15.92 -11.91 7.20
CA LEU A 147 -16.50 -10.67 6.73
C LEU A 147 -15.56 -9.52 7.06
N ASN A 148 -15.41 -8.55 6.14
CA ASN A 148 -14.56 -7.38 6.34
C ASN A 148 -13.11 -7.75 6.75
N PRO A 149 -12.42 -8.59 5.97
CA PRO A 149 -11.23 -9.35 6.41
C PRO A 149 -10.02 -8.49 6.78
N ASN A 150 -9.95 -7.25 6.31
CA ASN A 150 -8.84 -6.34 6.55
C ASN A 150 -9.32 -4.91 6.86
N GLU A 151 -8.54 -4.15 7.62
CA GLU A 151 -8.84 -2.74 7.94
C GLU A 151 -8.92 -1.82 6.70
N THR A 152 -8.47 -2.28 5.53
CA THR A 152 -8.46 -1.54 4.26
C THR A 152 -9.22 -2.24 3.14
N SER A 153 -10.04 -3.26 3.47
CA SER A 153 -10.80 -4.02 2.47
C SER A 153 -12.11 -3.35 2.05
N GLN A 154 -12.50 -2.26 2.71
CA GLN A 154 -13.74 -1.55 2.40
C GLN A 154 -13.66 -0.94 1.00
N ARG A 155 -14.78 -1.05 0.29
CA ARG A 155 -14.95 -0.54 -1.07
C ARG A 155 -15.96 0.59 -1.07
N ILE A 156 -15.80 1.53 -1.99
CA ILE A 156 -16.69 2.69 -2.13
C ILE A 156 -17.25 2.71 -3.55
N ILE A 157 -18.57 2.86 -3.66
CA ILE A 157 -19.26 3.09 -4.93
C ILE A 157 -20.00 4.42 -4.83
N LEU A 158 -19.62 5.37 -5.67
CA LEU A 158 -20.30 6.64 -5.84
C LEU A 158 -21.24 6.53 -7.05
N VAL A 159 -22.52 6.79 -6.84
CA VAL A 159 -23.53 6.78 -7.90
C VAL A 159 -24.06 8.21 -8.08
N ALA A 160 -23.95 8.77 -9.30
CA ALA A 160 -24.47 10.11 -9.58
C ALA A 160 -24.88 10.26 -11.06
N ALA A 161 -25.84 11.15 -11.33
CA ALA A 161 -26.20 11.50 -12.71
C ALA A 161 -25.05 12.23 -13.42
N GLU A 162 -24.29 13.03 -12.68
CA GLU A 162 -23.11 13.75 -13.17
C GLU A 162 -22.02 13.81 -12.08
N PHE A 163 -20.76 13.65 -12.49
CA PHE A 163 -19.61 13.80 -11.61
C PHE A 163 -18.90 15.10 -11.90
N ARG A 164 -18.68 15.89 -10.83
CA ARG A 164 -17.89 17.12 -10.92
C ARG A 164 -16.41 16.76 -11.07
N GLN A 165 -15.64 17.62 -11.73
CA GLN A 165 -14.22 17.42 -11.98
C GLN A 165 -13.41 17.27 -10.68
N GLU A 166 -13.74 18.06 -9.64
CA GLU A 166 -13.09 17.95 -8.34
C GLU A 166 -13.30 16.59 -7.68
N VAL A 167 -14.46 15.97 -7.87
CA VAL A 167 -14.78 14.63 -7.34
C VAL A 167 -13.98 13.56 -8.09
N THR A 168 -14.01 13.57 -9.43
CA THR A 168 -13.26 12.59 -10.23
C THR A 168 -11.76 12.71 -10.03
N SER A 169 -11.24 13.93 -9.88
CA SER A 169 -9.83 14.17 -9.56
C SER A 169 -9.44 13.60 -8.19
N ALA A 170 -10.27 13.83 -7.16
CA ALA A 170 -10.03 13.28 -5.82
C ALA A 170 -10.09 11.75 -5.81
N VAL A 171 -11.05 11.16 -6.51
CA VAL A 171 -11.18 9.70 -6.63
C VAL A 171 -9.94 9.09 -7.28
N LEU A 172 -9.50 9.61 -8.42
CA LEU A 172 -8.30 9.13 -9.11
C LEU A 172 -7.04 9.25 -8.24
N TRP A 173 -6.95 10.33 -7.46
CA TRP A 173 -5.85 10.50 -6.52
C TRP A 173 -5.88 9.46 -5.39
N LEU A 174 -7.04 9.22 -4.76
CA LEU A 174 -7.21 8.23 -3.69
C LEU A 174 -6.94 6.79 -4.17
N MET A 175 -7.31 6.47 -5.41
CA MET A 175 -7.00 5.16 -6.00
C MET A 175 -5.49 4.89 -6.07
N ASN A 176 -4.64 5.91 -6.26
CA ASN A 176 -3.19 5.76 -6.22
C ASN A 176 -2.65 5.35 -4.83
N PHE A 177 -3.45 5.54 -3.78
CA PHE A 177 -3.14 5.08 -2.41
C PHE A 177 -3.80 3.75 -2.06
N GLY A 178 -4.36 3.05 -3.05
CA GLY A 178 -4.95 1.72 -2.86
C GLY A 178 -6.37 1.72 -2.33
N ILE A 179 -7.05 2.88 -2.28
CA ILE A 179 -8.46 2.94 -1.88
C ILE A 179 -9.33 2.49 -3.07
N ASN A 180 -10.14 1.48 -2.85
CA ASN A 180 -11.03 0.94 -3.88
C ASN A 180 -12.29 1.81 -4.00
N ILE A 181 -12.31 2.71 -4.98
CA ILE A 181 -13.44 3.61 -5.27
C ILE A 181 -13.87 3.44 -6.71
N ARG A 182 -15.17 3.27 -6.92
CA ARG A 182 -15.81 3.28 -8.24
C ARG A 182 -16.77 4.46 -8.37
N CYS A 183 -16.79 5.06 -9.56
CA CYS A 183 -17.80 6.06 -9.94
C CYS A 183 -18.72 5.47 -11.02
N ILE A 184 -20.00 5.39 -10.71
CA ILE A 184 -21.03 4.87 -11.58
C ILE A 184 -21.96 6.02 -11.96
N LYS A 185 -21.98 6.35 -13.24
CA LYS A 185 -22.90 7.34 -13.78
C LYS A 185 -24.25 6.70 -14.01
N CYS A 186 -25.30 7.27 -13.43
CA CYS A 186 -26.68 6.84 -13.67
C CYS A 186 -27.40 7.83 -14.59
N GLN A 187 -28.22 7.32 -15.51
CA GLN A 187 -28.93 8.11 -16.49
C GLN A 187 -30.35 7.64 -16.61
N LEU A 188 -31.27 8.61 -16.76
CA LEU A 188 -32.69 8.36 -16.96
C LEU A 188 -33.08 8.77 -18.37
N PHE A 189 -33.86 7.92 -19.05
CA PHE A 189 -34.38 8.18 -20.37
C PHE A 189 -35.89 7.96 -20.40
N LYS A 190 -36.56 8.68 -21.29
CA LYS A 190 -38.01 8.57 -21.47
C LYS A 190 -38.34 8.28 -22.93
N PHE A 191 -39.20 7.27 -23.12
CA PHE A 191 -39.80 6.98 -24.42
C PHE A 191 -41.27 6.69 -24.23
N ASN A 192 -42.11 7.53 -24.80
CA ASN A 192 -43.57 7.53 -24.58
C ASN A 192 -43.89 7.71 -23.08
N ASN A 193 -44.52 6.70 -22.46
CA ASN A 193 -44.85 6.66 -21.03
C ASN A 193 -43.89 5.81 -20.22
N ASP A 194 -42.88 5.21 -20.85
CA ASP A 194 -41.90 4.33 -20.19
C ASP A 194 -40.64 5.07 -19.86
N PHE A 195 -40.05 4.70 -18.73
CA PHE A 195 -38.74 5.18 -18.25
C PHE A 195 -37.73 4.07 -18.34
N PHE A 196 -36.51 4.43 -18.74
CA PHE A 196 -35.38 3.53 -18.82
C PHE A 196 -34.25 4.08 -17.93
N PHE A 197 -33.70 3.23 -17.10
CA PHE A 197 -32.58 3.55 -16.24
C PHE A 197 -31.33 2.85 -16.76
N ASP A 198 -30.23 3.59 -16.91
CA ASP A 198 -28.97 3.09 -17.40
C ASP A 198 -27.86 3.48 -16.43
N THR A 199 -26.90 2.58 -16.22
CA THR A 199 -25.74 2.78 -15.36
C THR A 199 -24.47 2.45 -16.12
N GLN A 200 -23.47 3.28 -15.95
CA GLN A 200 -22.17 3.10 -16.56
C GLN A 200 -21.05 3.40 -15.57
N GLN A 201 -20.16 2.45 -15.35
CA GLN A 201 -18.93 2.71 -14.61
C GLN A 201 -18.04 3.63 -15.44
N ILE A 202 -17.61 4.75 -14.85
CA ILE A 202 -16.75 5.75 -15.49
C ILE A 202 -15.37 5.84 -14.84
N ILE A 203 -15.23 5.39 -13.58
CA ILE A 203 -13.95 5.31 -12.88
C ILE A 203 -13.94 4.03 -12.00
N PRO A 204 -12.90 3.20 -12.10
CA PRO A 204 -12.00 3.12 -13.25
C PRO A 204 -12.76 2.78 -14.52
N VAL A 205 -12.21 3.11 -15.68
CA VAL A 205 -12.76 2.63 -16.94
C VAL A 205 -12.60 1.11 -16.96
N PRO A 206 -13.65 0.31 -17.28
CA PRO A 206 -13.59 -1.16 -17.17
C PRO A 206 -12.41 -1.80 -17.89
N GLU A 207 -12.00 -1.25 -19.03
CA GLU A 207 -10.86 -1.74 -19.81
C GLU A 207 -9.51 -1.50 -19.13
N VAL A 208 -9.45 -0.60 -18.15
CA VAL A 208 -8.23 -0.26 -17.41
C VAL A 208 -8.20 -0.93 -16.03
N GLU A 209 -9.34 -1.41 -15.56
CA GLU A 209 -9.48 -1.97 -14.19
C GLU A 209 -8.56 -3.17 -13.97
N SER A 210 -8.47 -4.09 -14.92
CA SER A 210 -7.56 -5.26 -14.86
C SER A 210 -6.10 -4.84 -14.74
N PHE A 211 -5.68 -3.83 -15.51
CA PHE A 211 -4.31 -3.30 -15.42
C PHE A 211 -4.01 -2.63 -14.08
N MET A 212 -5.01 -2.01 -13.47
CA MET A 212 -4.86 -1.37 -12.16
C MET A 212 -4.72 -2.40 -11.04
N ILE A 213 -5.43 -3.53 -11.13
CA ILE A 213 -5.29 -4.66 -10.19
C ILE A 213 -3.87 -5.22 -10.28
N ASP A 214 -3.36 -5.51 -11.47
CA ASP A 214 -2.00 -6.02 -11.69
C ASP A 214 -0.92 -5.07 -11.14
N ILE A 215 -1.11 -3.75 -11.32
CA ILE A 215 -0.20 -2.72 -10.78
C ILE A 215 -0.26 -2.67 -9.25
N ALA A 216 -1.45 -2.81 -8.67
CA ALA A 216 -1.63 -2.78 -7.22
C ALA A 216 -1.02 -4.02 -6.56
N GLU A 217 -1.21 -5.21 -7.13
CA GLU A 217 -0.61 -6.46 -6.66
C GLU A 217 0.91 -6.38 -6.72
N LYS A 218 1.47 -5.96 -7.86
CA LYS A 218 2.93 -5.76 -8.00
C LYS A 218 3.48 -4.76 -6.99
N LYS A 219 2.75 -3.67 -6.73
CA LYS A 219 3.15 -2.67 -5.75
C LYS A 219 3.11 -3.22 -4.31
N GLN A 220 2.14 -4.08 -3.99
CA GLN A 220 2.08 -4.76 -2.70
C GLN A 220 3.22 -5.77 -2.53
N GLU A 221 3.53 -6.55 -3.57
CA GLU A 221 4.69 -7.45 -3.58
C GLU A 221 6.00 -6.69 -3.36
N ASP A 222 6.21 -5.58 -4.06
CA ASP A 222 7.40 -4.73 -3.91
C ASP A 222 7.52 -4.16 -2.48
N ILE A 223 6.40 -3.77 -1.86
CA ILE A 223 6.35 -3.29 -0.48
C ILE A 223 6.69 -4.42 0.50
N GLN A 224 6.13 -5.63 0.29
CA GLN A 224 6.42 -6.79 1.15
C GLN A 224 7.89 -7.21 1.04
N ILE A 225 8.44 -7.27 -0.17
CA ILE A 225 9.86 -7.56 -0.40
C ILE A 225 10.74 -6.54 0.30
N LYS A 226 10.41 -5.24 0.19
CA LYS A 226 11.14 -4.16 0.85
C LYS A 226 11.07 -4.25 2.38
N ASN A 227 9.89 -4.51 2.93
CA ASN A 227 9.69 -4.64 4.38
C ASN A 227 10.42 -5.87 4.93
N ASN A 228 10.38 -7.00 4.21
CA ASN A 228 11.09 -8.21 4.58
C ASN A 228 12.61 -7.97 4.59
N LYS A 229 13.16 -7.34 3.53
CA LYS A 229 14.57 -6.95 3.47
C LYS A 229 14.97 -6.06 4.65
N GLN A 230 14.16 -5.05 4.97
CA GLN A 230 14.44 -4.15 6.09
C GLN A 230 14.43 -4.87 7.44
N SER A 231 13.50 -5.80 7.65
CA SER A 231 13.44 -6.63 8.86
C SER A 231 14.67 -7.52 8.99
N VAL A 232 15.13 -8.13 7.90
CA VAL A 232 16.34 -8.95 7.86
C VAL A 232 17.58 -8.12 8.22
N LEU A 233 17.73 -6.93 7.62
CA LEU A 233 18.86 -6.03 7.90
C LEU A 233 18.86 -5.54 9.36
N MET A 234 17.71 -5.17 9.90
CA MET A 234 17.57 -4.79 11.30
C MET A 234 18.03 -5.92 12.24
N SER A 235 17.62 -7.15 11.95
CA SER A 235 18.00 -8.33 12.74
C SER A 235 19.50 -8.63 12.63
N PHE A 236 20.08 -8.52 11.44
CA PHE A 236 21.51 -8.69 11.21
C PHE A 236 22.34 -7.66 11.98
N TRP A 237 21.99 -6.38 11.86
CA TRP A 237 22.71 -5.30 12.56
C TRP A 237 22.55 -5.36 14.07
N SER A 238 21.41 -5.87 14.59
CA SER A 238 21.28 -6.12 16.02
C SER A 238 22.33 -7.14 16.50
N GLN A 239 22.45 -8.28 15.82
CA GLN A 239 23.47 -9.29 16.17
C GLN A 239 24.90 -8.77 15.99
N PHE A 240 25.16 -7.98 14.94
CA PHE A 240 26.48 -7.36 14.73
C PHE A 240 26.86 -6.45 15.89
N ILE A 241 25.96 -5.52 16.26
CA ILE A 241 26.21 -4.57 17.36
C ILE A 241 26.42 -5.31 18.68
N ASP A 242 25.57 -6.30 19.01
CA ASP A 242 25.70 -7.12 20.21
C ASP A 242 27.05 -7.84 20.24
N ALA A 243 27.51 -8.37 19.11
CA ALA A 243 28.82 -9.02 19.00
C ALA A 243 30.01 -8.05 19.20
N THR A 244 29.81 -6.75 18.90
CA THR A 244 30.86 -5.73 19.13
C THR A 244 30.98 -5.27 20.58
N LEU A 245 30.00 -5.53 21.45
CA LEU A 245 29.97 -5.07 22.83
C LEU A 245 31.11 -5.64 23.69
N SER A 246 31.67 -6.78 23.31
CA SER A 246 32.82 -7.42 24.01
C SER A 246 34.16 -6.77 23.72
N ASN A 247 34.26 -5.89 22.73
CA ASN A 247 35.50 -5.23 22.35
C ASN A 247 35.75 -3.98 23.20
N ALA A 248 36.94 -3.89 23.83
CA ALA A 248 37.30 -2.78 24.68
C ALA A 248 37.31 -1.41 23.99
N GLU A 249 37.65 -1.39 22.70
CA GLU A 249 37.53 -0.22 21.84
C GLU A 249 36.33 -0.38 20.90
N ASN A 250 35.11 -0.23 21.42
CA ASN A 250 33.92 -0.45 20.62
C ASN A 250 33.73 0.65 19.52
N LEU A 251 34.16 0.34 18.31
CA LEU A 251 34.07 1.19 17.14
C LEU A 251 32.63 1.57 16.81
N TYR A 252 31.66 0.75 17.18
CA TYR A 252 30.25 0.89 16.88
C TYR A 252 29.36 1.18 18.11
N ALA A 253 29.97 1.56 19.25
CA ALA A 253 29.30 1.74 20.55
C ALA A 253 28.06 2.66 20.49
N ASN A 254 28.06 3.67 19.62
CA ASN A 254 27.00 4.65 19.47
C ASN A 254 26.12 4.38 18.22
N ARG A 255 26.06 3.13 17.77
CA ARG A 255 25.25 2.74 16.62
C ARG A 255 24.04 1.93 17.04
N THR A 256 22.95 2.12 16.32
CA THR A 256 21.71 1.34 16.46
C THR A 256 21.47 0.56 15.19
N PRO A 257 20.75 -0.58 15.25
CA PRO A 257 20.38 -1.33 14.06
C PRO A 257 19.72 -0.44 12.99
N SER A 258 20.10 -0.63 11.74
CA SER A 258 19.65 0.18 10.60
C SER A 258 18.84 -0.66 9.63
N LYS A 259 17.93 -0.02 8.91
CA LYS A 259 17.24 -0.59 7.74
C LYS A 259 18.10 -0.54 6.47
N ASP A 260 19.22 0.18 6.53
CA ASP A 260 20.18 0.29 5.44
C ASP A 260 21.14 -0.91 5.46
N ASN A 261 21.76 -1.17 4.32
CA ASN A 261 22.71 -2.26 4.18
C ASN A 261 24.14 -1.93 4.66
N TRP A 262 24.31 -0.83 5.42
CA TRP A 262 25.60 -0.40 5.93
C TRP A 262 25.48 0.25 7.31
N LEU A 263 26.56 0.15 8.10
CA LEU A 263 26.82 0.92 9.33
C LEU A 263 28.20 1.53 9.24
N GLY A 264 28.33 2.81 9.56
CA GLY A 264 29.61 3.52 9.45
C GLY A 264 29.98 4.33 10.68
N THR A 265 31.28 4.59 10.86
CA THR A 265 31.82 5.44 11.90
C THR A 265 32.94 6.31 11.32
N LYS A 266 33.19 7.47 11.94
CA LYS A 266 34.27 8.39 11.52
C LYS A 266 35.54 8.08 12.33
N LEU A 267 36.68 8.12 11.67
CA LEU A 267 38.01 7.99 12.30
C LEU A 267 38.68 9.34 12.51
N GLY A 268 38.30 10.38 11.81
CA GLY A 268 38.94 11.70 11.77
C GLY A 268 39.66 11.98 10.44
N ASN A 269 40.14 13.20 10.26
CA ASN A 269 40.89 13.64 9.07
C ASN A 269 40.20 13.31 7.73
N GLY A 270 38.88 13.40 7.68
CA GLY A 270 38.12 13.09 6.48
C GLY A 270 38.01 11.59 6.13
N VAL A 271 38.32 10.69 7.06
CA VAL A 271 38.28 9.24 6.85
C VAL A 271 37.20 8.61 7.75
N GLY A 272 36.44 7.70 7.21
CA GLY A 272 35.46 6.88 7.89
C GLY A 272 35.59 5.41 7.50
N ILE A 273 35.08 4.53 8.35
CA ILE A 273 34.92 3.09 8.06
C ILE A 273 33.45 2.74 8.11
N SER A 274 32.98 2.04 7.10
CA SER A 274 31.66 1.42 7.10
C SER A 274 31.77 -0.08 6.84
N VAL A 275 30.94 -0.84 7.58
CA VAL A 275 30.64 -2.23 7.29
C VAL A 275 29.41 -2.28 6.42
N VAL A 276 29.43 -3.09 5.37
CA VAL A 276 28.37 -3.17 4.37
C VAL A 276 28.00 -4.65 4.22
N ILE A 277 26.68 -4.94 4.16
CA ILE A 277 26.19 -6.27 3.85
C ILE A 277 25.28 -6.22 2.64
N THR A 278 25.47 -7.17 1.73
CA THR A 278 24.59 -7.40 0.60
C THR A 278 23.93 -8.77 0.72
N LYS A 279 23.15 -9.15 -0.28
CA LYS A 279 22.51 -10.46 -0.31
C LYS A 279 23.53 -11.61 -0.22
N GLU A 280 24.69 -11.43 -0.86
CA GLU A 280 25.68 -12.51 -1.08
C GLU A 280 27.11 -12.12 -0.64
N SER A 281 27.32 -10.93 -0.09
CA SER A 281 28.66 -10.49 0.30
C SER A 281 28.63 -9.55 1.50
N VAL A 282 29.76 -9.46 2.19
CA VAL A 282 30.05 -8.44 3.20
C VAL A 282 31.29 -7.67 2.81
N LYS A 283 31.37 -6.40 3.21
CA LYS A 283 32.48 -5.50 2.84
C LYS A 283 32.89 -4.61 4.00
N ILE A 284 34.18 -4.37 4.12
CA ILE A 284 34.72 -3.22 4.82
C ILE A 284 34.98 -2.14 3.79
N ARG A 285 34.41 -0.97 3.97
CA ARG A 285 34.59 0.18 3.09
C ARG A 285 35.15 1.36 3.86
N VAL A 286 36.38 1.72 3.57
CA VAL A 286 36.97 2.99 4.02
C VAL A 286 36.51 4.07 3.06
N GLU A 287 35.89 5.08 3.61
CA GLU A 287 35.38 6.25 2.88
C GLU A 287 36.29 7.43 3.19
N ILE A 288 36.89 8.00 2.14
CA ILE A 288 37.78 9.13 2.23
C ILE A 288 37.05 10.35 1.64
N LYS A 289 36.86 11.38 2.48
CA LYS A 289 36.19 12.63 2.12
C LYS A 289 36.86 13.80 2.84
N GLY A 290 37.74 14.50 2.14
CA GLY A 290 38.33 15.75 2.61
C GLY A 290 37.34 16.94 2.54
N ASN A 291 37.80 18.15 2.81
CA ASN A 291 37.00 19.35 2.71
C ASN A 291 36.58 19.68 1.27
N ASN A 292 37.39 19.25 0.31
CA ASN A 292 37.16 19.37 -1.12
C ASN A 292 37.77 18.17 -1.85
N LYS A 293 37.66 18.12 -3.18
CA LYS A 293 38.21 17.03 -4.02
C LYS A 293 39.75 16.90 -3.89
N GLU A 294 40.45 18.01 -3.83
CA GLU A 294 41.92 18.04 -3.74
C GLU A 294 42.39 17.43 -2.43
N ASP A 295 41.74 17.80 -1.30
CA ASP A 295 42.05 17.24 0.01
C ASP A 295 41.74 15.75 0.05
N THR A 296 40.62 15.31 -0.57
CA THR A 296 40.28 13.89 -0.67
C THR A 296 41.36 13.09 -1.38
N LEU A 297 41.85 13.62 -2.51
CA LEU A 297 42.93 12.97 -3.28
C LEU A 297 44.25 12.97 -2.55
N LYS A 298 44.60 14.01 -1.79
CA LYS A 298 45.81 14.06 -0.95
C LYS A 298 45.76 12.99 0.12
N ILE A 299 44.61 12.84 0.82
CA ILE A 299 44.46 11.80 1.84
C ILE A 299 44.56 10.41 1.21
N PHE A 300 43.89 10.19 0.07
CA PHE A 300 43.94 8.91 -0.64
C PHE A 300 45.37 8.57 -1.07
N ASP A 301 46.05 9.52 -1.74
CA ASP A 301 47.40 9.31 -2.26
C ASP A 301 48.41 9.04 -1.11
N TYR A 302 48.25 9.71 0.03
CA TYR A 302 49.02 9.40 1.22
C TYR A 302 48.83 7.97 1.71
N LEU A 303 47.55 7.51 1.83
CA LEU A 303 47.27 6.13 2.25
C LEU A 303 47.75 5.11 1.20
N TYR A 304 47.66 5.46 -0.08
CA TYR A 304 48.14 4.62 -1.17
C TYR A 304 49.67 4.42 -1.18
N GLN A 305 50.46 5.40 -0.70
CA GLN A 305 51.88 5.22 -0.48
C GLN A 305 52.22 4.10 0.56
N HIS A 306 51.28 3.81 1.42
CA HIS A 306 51.40 2.73 2.42
C HIS A 306 50.65 1.45 1.99
N LYS A 307 50.32 1.31 0.71
CA LYS A 307 49.51 0.22 0.18
C LYS A 307 50.03 -1.16 0.56
N GLU A 308 51.32 -1.43 0.36
CA GLU A 308 51.92 -2.72 0.65
C GLU A 308 51.88 -3.07 2.16
N GLU A 309 52.11 -2.08 3.03
CA GLU A 309 51.98 -2.24 4.46
C GLU A 309 50.54 -2.59 4.85
N ILE A 310 49.53 -1.90 4.31
CA ILE A 310 48.11 -2.12 4.54
C ILE A 310 47.70 -3.51 4.03
N GLU A 311 47.96 -3.81 2.78
CA GLU A 311 47.58 -5.07 2.14
C GLU A 311 48.19 -6.30 2.84
N SER A 312 49.43 -6.19 3.34
CA SER A 312 50.11 -7.29 4.05
C SER A 312 49.39 -7.76 5.32
N LYS A 313 48.44 -6.98 5.85
CA LYS A 313 47.68 -7.30 7.08
C LYS A 313 46.38 -8.03 6.83
N PHE A 314 45.95 -8.10 5.56
CA PHE A 314 44.68 -8.70 5.19
C PHE A 314 44.88 -9.96 4.38
N GLN A 315 44.00 -10.94 4.57
CA GLN A 315 43.96 -12.17 3.76
C GLN A 315 43.12 -12.00 2.49
N TYR A 316 42.31 -10.96 2.44
CA TYR A 316 41.43 -10.65 1.34
C TYR A 316 42.03 -9.55 0.46
N PRO A 317 41.77 -9.54 -0.86
CA PRO A 317 42.22 -8.48 -1.75
C PRO A 317 41.70 -7.12 -1.32
N VAL A 318 42.59 -6.12 -1.29
CA VAL A 318 42.21 -4.73 -1.01
C VAL A 318 42.06 -4.00 -2.33
N ASN A 319 40.86 -3.51 -2.61
CA ASN A 319 40.56 -2.72 -3.78
C ASN A 319 40.69 -1.22 -3.48
N TRP A 320 41.41 -0.50 -4.31
CA TRP A 320 41.70 0.93 -4.16
C TRP A 320 41.01 1.72 -5.28
N GLU A 321 40.02 2.54 -4.90
CA GLU A 321 39.22 3.33 -5.81
C GLU A 321 39.54 4.82 -5.65
N ARG A 322 40.46 5.33 -6.48
CA ARG A 322 40.77 6.74 -6.59
C ARG A 322 39.78 7.40 -7.54
N CYS A 323 38.83 8.18 -7.00
CA CYS A 323 37.72 8.75 -7.75
C CYS A 323 37.91 10.26 -7.97
N PRO A 324 38.71 10.71 -8.96
CA PRO A 324 39.02 12.12 -9.14
C PRO A 324 37.83 12.98 -9.57
N GLU A 325 36.79 12.37 -10.10
CA GLU A 325 35.58 13.07 -10.54
C GLU A 325 34.58 13.32 -9.39
N THR A 326 34.75 12.67 -8.23
CA THR A 326 33.84 12.78 -7.07
C THR A 326 34.58 13.43 -5.88
N VAL A 327 33.82 13.73 -4.83
CA VAL A 327 34.36 14.18 -3.53
C VAL A 327 34.70 13.01 -2.59
N TYR A 328 34.64 11.79 -3.09
CA TYR A 328 34.91 10.56 -2.34
C TYR A 328 35.96 9.72 -3.07
N SER A 329 36.78 9.00 -2.30
CA SER A 329 37.60 7.89 -2.75
C SER A 329 37.44 6.73 -1.75
N PHE A 330 37.71 5.48 -2.15
CA PHE A 330 37.43 4.32 -1.33
C PHE A 330 38.59 3.34 -1.26
N ILE A 331 38.68 2.62 -0.13
CA ILE A 331 39.46 1.39 0.03
C ILE A 331 38.49 0.31 0.47
N ILE A 332 38.42 -0.81 -0.24
CA ILE A 332 37.36 -1.80 -0.05
C ILE A 332 37.97 -3.19 0.10
N ILE A 333 37.53 -3.93 1.14
CA ILE A 333 37.79 -5.36 1.32
C ILE A 333 36.47 -6.07 1.22
N THR A 334 36.37 -7.10 0.38
CA THR A 334 35.12 -7.86 0.17
C THR A 334 35.33 -9.34 0.50
N ASN A 335 34.38 -9.91 1.21
CA ASN A 335 34.20 -11.35 1.32
C ASN A 335 32.89 -11.72 0.60
N GLU A 336 33.00 -12.47 -0.50
CA GLU A 336 31.88 -12.89 -1.35
C GLU A 336 31.30 -14.24 -0.95
N ALA A 337 31.81 -14.87 0.12
CA ALA A 337 31.37 -16.19 0.57
C ALA A 337 30.18 -16.14 1.52
N VAL A 338 29.82 -14.96 2.03
CA VAL A 338 28.79 -14.78 3.08
C VAL A 338 27.97 -13.51 2.84
N GLY A 339 26.64 -13.57 3.11
CA GLY A 339 25.73 -12.44 2.95
C GLY A 339 24.53 -12.49 3.88
N TYR A 340 23.50 -11.64 3.66
CA TYR A 340 22.31 -11.68 4.51
C TYR A 340 21.26 -12.70 4.05
N SER A 341 21.41 -13.36 2.90
CA SER A 341 20.43 -14.30 2.37
C SER A 341 20.30 -15.56 3.22
N ASP A 342 21.38 -16.04 3.79
CA ASP A 342 21.38 -17.20 4.68
C ASP A 342 21.76 -16.79 6.12
N LYS A 343 20.79 -16.96 7.03
CA LYS A 343 21.01 -16.64 8.45
C LYS A 343 22.07 -17.51 9.13
N SER A 344 22.32 -18.71 8.62
CA SER A 344 23.36 -19.60 9.18
C SER A 344 24.76 -19.05 8.96
N GLU A 345 24.95 -18.19 7.94
CA GLU A 345 26.22 -17.54 7.62
C GLU A 345 26.46 -16.25 8.41
N TRP A 346 25.44 -15.70 9.08
CA TRP A 346 25.53 -14.40 9.76
C TRP A 346 26.63 -14.35 10.82
N ARG A 347 26.89 -15.46 11.49
CA ARG A 347 27.98 -15.53 12.47
C ARG A 347 29.31 -15.28 11.78
N GLY A 348 29.63 -15.99 10.69
CA GLY A 348 30.85 -15.81 9.91
C GLY A 348 30.93 -14.41 9.29
N ALA A 349 29.82 -13.87 8.82
CA ALA A 349 29.74 -12.50 8.31
C ALA A 349 30.08 -11.47 9.38
N ASN A 350 29.54 -11.63 10.61
CA ASN A 350 29.82 -10.73 11.74
C ASN A 350 31.27 -10.85 12.20
N GLU A 351 31.81 -12.06 12.31
CA GLU A 351 33.22 -12.31 12.66
C GLU A 351 34.16 -11.58 11.68
N PHE A 352 33.94 -11.74 10.37
CA PHE A 352 34.70 -11.02 9.34
C PHE A 352 34.57 -9.50 9.47
N LEU A 353 33.34 -8.98 9.56
CA LEU A 353 33.12 -7.52 9.64
C LEU A 353 33.76 -6.91 10.87
N ILE A 354 33.71 -7.58 12.01
CA ILE A 354 34.33 -7.13 13.26
C ILE A 354 35.86 -7.20 13.12
N GLU A 355 36.44 -8.37 12.82
CA GLU A 355 37.86 -8.56 12.74
C GLU A 355 38.53 -7.59 11.77
N GLU A 356 38.04 -7.53 10.54
CA GLU A 356 38.67 -6.73 9.50
C GLU A 356 38.45 -5.23 9.68
N SER A 357 37.28 -4.78 10.21
CA SER A 357 37.07 -3.36 10.48
C SER A 357 37.95 -2.83 11.64
N TYR A 358 38.11 -3.58 12.69
CA TYR A 358 38.99 -3.17 13.80
C TYR A 358 40.46 -3.21 13.39
N LYS A 359 40.89 -4.19 12.62
CA LYS A 359 42.21 -4.26 12.03
C LYS A 359 42.50 -3.04 11.14
N MET A 360 41.55 -2.69 10.25
CA MET A 360 41.64 -1.51 9.40
C MET A 360 41.67 -0.21 10.20
N GLN A 361 40.82 -0.08 11.22
CA GLN A 361 40.82 1.07 12.13
C GLN A 361 42.17 1.32 12.76
N LYS A 362 42.80 0.25 13.32
CA LYS A 362 44.10 0.35 14.02
C LYS A 362 45.19 0.85 13.08
N ILE A 363 45.22 0.32 11.85
CA ILE A 363 46.20 0.70 10.85
C ILE A 363 45.98 2.17 10.44
N LEU A 364 44.76 2.52 10.07
CA LEU A 364 44.41 3.87 9.60
C LEU A 364 44.67 4.92 10.69
N LYS A 365 44.28 4.69 11.94
CA LYS A 365 44.60 5.62 13.05
C LYS A 365 46.08 5.91 13.13
N SER A 366 46.94 4.87 13.12
CA SER A 366 48.38 5.03 13.18
C SER A 366 48.98 5.85 12.01
N LEU A 367 48.38 5.75 10.82
CA LEU A 367 48.82 6.51 9.65
C LEU A 367 48.28 7.95 9.67
N LEU A 368 46.97 8.11 10.02
CA LEU A 368 46.31 9.41 10.05
C LEU A 368 46.84 10.33 11.18
N ASP A 369 47.32 9.78 12.27
CA ASP A 369 47.95 10.56 13.35
C ASP A 369 49.29 11.22 12.89
N LYS A 370 49.92 10.72 11.79
CA LYS A 370 51.14 11.25 11.21
C LYS A 370 50.83 12.14 9.99
N PHE A 371 49.58 12.17 9.53
CA PHE A 371 49.18 12.91 8.35
C PHE A 371 48.73 14.33 8.71
N VAL A 372 49.31 15.31 8.05
CA VAL A 372 48.96 16.73 8.14
C VAL A 372 48.50 17.18 6.74
N LEU A 373 47.28 17.71 6.65
CA LEU A 373 46.67 18.20 5.42
C LEU A 373 47.41 19.45 4.94
#